data_ab0168055920356e24435f3c5f4ef6e3
#
_entry.id   ab0168055920356e24435f3c5f4ef6e3
#
_cell.length_a   1.000
_cell.length_b   1.000
_cell.length_c   1.000
_cell.angle_alpha   90.00
_cell.angle_beta   90.00
_cell.angle_gamma   90.00
#
_symmetry.space_group_name_H-M   'P 1'
#
loop_
_entity.id
_entity.type
_entity.pdbx_description
1 polymer ?
#
loop_
_entity_poly.entity_id
_entity_poly.type
_entity_poly.pdbx_seq_one_letter_code
_entity_poly.pdbx_strand_id
1 'polypeptide(L)'
;LRPDQRPVNMDPNALISPCDGLLSVFPIEPDRVFAVKGSRYTLSELLGGSEIAGQYGGGLCLIFRLCVGDYHRYCYMDWGAKGENHFLPGVLHTVRPIALASCPVFTQNCREYTVLNTEHFGPVTQIEVGALLVGRIQNHQGAGVFQKGQEKGLFLYGGSTVLLLLEPNRVRLLPELLAQCQAGQETSVRQGQTLGYAI
;
A
#
# COMPACT_ATOMS: atom_id res chain seq x y z
N LEU A 1 -18.37 9.49 2.45
CA LEU A 1 -18.30 9.34 3.91
C LEU A 1 -18.45 10.71 4.58
N ARG A 2 -19.05 10.74 5.76
CA ARG A 2 -19.01 11.95 6.60
C ARG A 2 -17.58 12.12 7.13
N PRO A 3 -17.03 13.33 7.24
CA PRO A 3 -15.65 13.58 7.67
C PRO A 3 -15.28 12.96 9.04
N ASP A 4 -16.28 12.84 9.93
CA ASP A 4 -16.17 12.29 11.28
C ASP A 4 -16.03 10.76 11.34
N GLN A 5 -16.28 10.04 10.23
CA GLN A 5 -16.24 8.58 10.18
C GLN A 5 -14.84 7.99 10.02
N ARG A 6 -13.88 8.80 9.61
CA ARG A 6 -12.47 8.41 9.41
C ARG A 6 -11.55 9.51 9.97
N PRO A 7 -11.49 9.65 11.30
CA PRO A 7 -10.60 10.62 11.92
C PRO A 7 -9.14 10.25 11.59
N VAL A 8 -8.39 11.24 11.15
CA VAL A 8 -6.97 11.09 10.82
C VAL A 8 -6.15 11.45 12.06
N ASN A 9 -5.25 10.55 12.48
CA ASN A 9 -4.27 10.90 13.50
C ASN A 9 -3.23 11.87 12.89
N MET A 10 -3.22 13.12 13.37
CA MET A 10 -2.36 14.19 12.89
C MET A 10 -1.00 14.25 13.61
N ASP A 11 -0.69 13.30 14.51
CA ASP A 11 0.66 13.17 15.08
C ASP A 11 1.67 12.97 13.94
N PRO A 12 2.69 13.84 13.80
CA PRO A 12 3.67 13.75 12.74
C PRO A 12 4.44 12.42 12.73
N ASN A 13 4.66 11.84 13.90
CA ASN A 13 5.38 10.56 14.01
C ASN A 13 4.50 9.33 13.73
N ALA A 14 3.17 9.47 13.67
CA ALA A 14 2.28 8.34 13.44
C ALA A 14 2.17 8.00 11.95
N LEU A 15 2.51 6.78 11.56
CA LEU A 15 2.14 6.22 10.26
C LEU A 15 0.66 5.85 10.30
N ILE A 16 -0.15 6.41 9.40
CA ILE A 16 -1.57 6.10 9.31
C ILE A 16 -1.88 5.14 8.16
N SER A 17 -2.98 4.41 8.29
CA SER A 17 -3.53 3.60 7.19
C SER A 17 -4.01 4.49 6.03
N PRO A 18 -3.56 4.24 4.79
CA PRO A 18 -4.01 5.01 3.64
C PRO A 18 -5.45 4.71 3.24
N CYS A 19 -6.01 3.58 3.64
CA CYS A 19 -7.36 3.14 3.25
C CYS A 19 -7.97 2.19 4.29
N ASP A 20 -9.26 1.89 4.12
CA ASP A 20 -9.91 0.77 4.78
C ASP A 20 -9.42 -0.55 4.16
N GLY A 21 -9.47 -1.64 4.91
CA GLY A 21 -9.19 -2.97 4.37
C GLY A 21 -8.58 -3.93 5.37
N LEU A 22 -8.08 -5.03 4.85
CA LEU A 22 -7.39 -6.07 5.59
C LEU A 22 -5.89 -5.93 5.36
N LEU A 23 -5.17 -5.54 6.41
CA LEU A 23 -3.73 -5.34 6.41
C LEU A 23 -2.98 -6.65 6.62
N SER A 24 -2.01 -6.90 5.77
CA SER A 24 -0.91 -7.86 5.99
C SER A 24 0.43 -7.14 5.88
N VAL A 25 1.42 -7.57 6.64
CA VAL A 25 2.78 -7.01 6.61
C VAL A 25 3.76 -8.11 6.25
N PHE A 26 4.64 -7.81 5.32
CA PHE A 26 5.68 -8.73 4.87
C PHE A 26 7.05 -8.04 4.93
N PRO A 27 8.07 -8.69 5.48
CA PRO A 27 9.44 -8.22 5.32
C PRO A 27 9.85 -8.34 3.84
N ILE A 28 10.58 -7.35 3.36
CA ILE A 28 11.23 -7.41 2.06
C ILE A 28 12.63 -7.96 2.30
N GLU A 29 12.96 -9.07 1.67
CA GLU A 29 14.30 -9.66 1.76
C GLU A 29 15.37 -8.70 1.20
N PRO A 30 16.64 -8.81 1.60
CA PRO A 30 17.71 -7.94 1.08
C PRO A 30 17.85 -7.98 -0.45
N ASP A 31 17.52 -9.10 -1.09
CA ASP A 31 17.48 -9.28 -2.54
C ASP A 31 16.21 -8.71 -3.20
N ARG A 32 15.40 -7.95 -2.43
CA ARG A 32 14.19 -7.24 -2.91
C ARG A 32 13.06 -8.17 -3.33
N VAL A 33 12.91 -9.27 -2.60
CA VAL A 33 11.81 -10.23 -2.77
C VAL A 33 10.96 -10.24 -1.50
N PHE A 34 9.67 -10.46 -1.64
CA PHE A 34 8.78 -10.80 -0.54
C PHE A 34 7.80 -11.90 -0.97
N ALA A 35 7.30 -12.67 -0.01
CA ALA A 35 6.42 -13.80 -0.28
C ALA A 35 5.04 -13.59 0.34
N VAL A 36 3.99 -13.79 -0.44
CA VAL A 36 2.59 -13.72 0.00
C VAL A 36 1.89 -15.02 -0.35
N LYS A 37 1.45 -15.77 0.66
CA LYS A 37 0.65 -17.01 0.50
C LYS A 37 1.25 -18.00 -0.53
N GLY A 38 2.57 -18.13 -0.57
CA GLY A 38 3.28 -19.05 -1.49
C GLY A 38 3.71 -18.43 -2.83
N SER A 39 3.18 -17.29 -3.22
CA SER A 39 3.68 -16.54 -4.39
C SER A 39 4.84 -15.63 -4.00
N ARG A 40 5.91 -15.64 -4.81
CA ARG A 40 7.07 -14.74 -4.64
C ARG A 40 6.89 -13.54 -5.57
N TYR A 41 7.24 -12.37 -5.05
CA TYR A 41 7.19 -11.09 -5.76
C TYR A 41 8.56 -10.43 -5.70
N THR A 42 9.09 -10.03 -6.84
CA THR A 42 10.25 -9.15 -6.90
C THR A 42 9.80 -7.70 -6.98
N LEU A 43 10.49 -6.80 -6.29
CA LEU A 43 10.16 -5.37 -6.39
C LEU A 43 10.42 -4.82 -7.80
N SER A 44 11.40 -5.40 -8.52
CA SER A 44 11.66 -5.01 -9.91
C SER A 44 10.44 -5.27 -10.80
N GLU A 45 9.84 -6.46 -10.74
CA GLU A 45 8.62 -6.76 -11.51
C GLU A 45 7.44 -5.91 -11.03
N LEU A 46 7.30 -5.72 -9.72
CA LEU A 46 6.22 -4.93 -9.12
C LEU A 46 6.25 -3.47 -9.61
N LEU A 47 7.43 -2.89 -9.79
CA LEU A 47 7.67 -1.51 -10.21
C LEU A 47 8.08 -1.37 -11.68
N GLY A 48 7.88 -2.43 -12.49
CA GLY A 48 8.13 -2.39 -13.94
C GLY A 48 9.59 -2.15 -14.32
N GLY A 49 10.54 -2.65 -13.54
CA GLY A 49 11.98 -2.50 -13.78
C GLY A 49 12.59 -1.20 -13.24
N SER A 50 11.82 -0.40 -12.48
CA SER A 50 12.31 0.85 -11.91
C SER A 50 13.46 0.62 -10.92
N GLU A 51 14.52 1.45 -11.04
CA GLU A 51 15.69 1.41 -10.14
C GLU A 51 15.33 1.72 -8.68
N ILE A 52 14.22 2.41 -8.42
CA ILE A 52 13.72 2.72 -7.09
C ILE A 52 13.51 1.46 -6.23
N ALA A 53 13.29 0.30 -6.84
CA ALA A 53 13.19 -0.99 -6.17
C ALA A 53 14.40 -1.28 -5.26
N GLY A 54 15.58 -0.72 -5.60
CA GLY A 54 16.81 -0.88 -4.82
C GLY A 54 16.75 -0.36 -3.40
N GLN A 55 15.89 0.62 -3.11
CA GLN A 55 15.83 1.33 -1.84
C GLN A 55 15.12 0.52 -0.74
N TYR A 56 14.28 -0.45 -1.11
CA TYR A 56 13.39 -1.14 -0.17
C TYR A 56 13.89 -2.50 0.32
N GLY A 57 15.08 -2.94 -0.10
CA GLY A 57 15.68 -4.19 0.40
C GLY A 57 15.89 -4.14 1.92
N GLY A 58 15.42 -5.15 2.65
CA GLY A 58 15.42 -5.19 4.11
C GLY A 58 14.31 -4.36 4.79
N GLY A 59 13.45 -3.73 4.02
CA GLY A 59 12.32 -2.92 4.48
C GLY A 59 11.03 -3.72 4.68
N LEU A 60 9.90 -3.03 4.58
CA LEU A 60 8.57 -3.60 4.79
C LEU A 60 7.66 -3.37 3.59
N CYS A 61 6.86 -4.38 3.24
CA CYS A 61 5.72 -4.26 2.35
C CYS A 61 4.42 -4.40 3.17
N LEU A 62 3.64 -3.33 3.25
CA LEU A 62 2.32 -3.31 3.85
C LEU A 62 1.29 -3.49 2.73
N ILE A 63 0.42 -4.48 2.84
CA ILE A 63 -0.60 -4.83 1.84
C ILE A 63 -1.97 -4.63 2.45
N PHE A 64 -2.75 -3.71 1.88
CA PHE A 64 -4.13 -3.42 2.28
C PHE A 64 -5.07 -3.97 1.21
N ARG A 65 -5.74 -5.05 1.52
CA ARG A 65 -6.71 -5.68 0.62
C ARG A 65 -8.11 -5.13 0.93
N LEU A 66 -8.67 -4.38 0.00
CA LEU A 66 -10.02 -3.83 0.12
C LEU A 66 -11.05 -4.85 -0.37
N CYS A 67 -12.00 -5.17 0.50
CA CYS A 67 -13.16 -5.99 0.14
C CYS A 67 -14.26 -5.13 -0.50
N VAL A 68 -15.23 -5.75 -1.15
CA VAL A 68 -16.33 -5.05 -1.86
C VAL A 68 -17.10 -4.09 -0.95
N GLY A 69 -17.21 -4.40 0.34
CA GLY A 69 -17.90 -3.56 1.33
C GLY A 69 -17.06 -2.45 1.95
N ASP A 70 -15.75 -2.39 1.65
CA ASP A 70 -14.86 -1.36 2.20
C ASP A 70 -15.01 -0.03 1.46
N TYR A 71 -14.49 1.04 2.07
CA TYR A 71 -14.42 2.36 1.45
C TYR A 71 -13.24 2.41 0.48
N HIS A 72 -13.53 2.57 -0.81
CA HIS A 72 -12.56 2.43 -1.89
C HIS A 72 -11.79 3.71 -2.24
N ARG A 73 -11.71 4.68 -1.33
CA ARG A 73 -10.84 5.85 -1.47
C ARG A 73 -9.60 5.67 -0.60
N TYR A 74 -8.50 6.25 -1.02
CA TYR A 74 -7.24 6.17 -0.30
C TYR A 74 -6.59 7.56 -0.19
N CYS A 75 -5.81 7.76 0.88
CA CYS A 75 -5.18 9.03 1.22
C CYS A 75 -3.65 8.88 1.35
N TYR A 76 -2.98 10.02 1.47
CA TYR A 76 -1.58 10.06 1.82
C TYR A 76 -1.39 9.79 3.33
N MET A 77 -0.36 8.98 3.67
CA MET A 77 -0.11 8.56 5.05
C MET A 77 0.72 9.58 5.85
N ASP A 78 1.28 10.58 5.19
CA ASP A 78 2.14 11.62 5.78
C ASP A 78 2.02 12.91 4.99
N TRP A 79 2.79 13.94 5.34
CA TRP A 79 3.07 15.13 4.53
C TRP A 79 4.28 14.88 3.62
N GLY A 80 4.40 15.62 2.54
CA GLY A 80 5.56 15.53 1.67
C GLY A 80 5.32 16.00 0.25
N ALA A 81 6.19 15.54 -0.65
CA ALA A 81 6.09 15.78 -2.08
C ALA A 81 6.10 14.44 -2.83
N LYS A 82 5.38 14.38 -3.94
CA LYS A 82 5.31 13.18 -4.77
C LYS A 82 5.79 13.45 -6.19
N GLY A 83 6.33 12.40 -6.81
CA GLY A 83 6.58 12.33 -8.24
C GLY A 83 5.32 12.07 -9.06
N GLU A 84 5.51 11.84 -10.34
CA GLU A 84 4.43 11.44 -11.24
C GLU A 84 3.89 10.05 -10.89
N ASN A 85 2.67 9.78 -11.33
CA ASN A 85 2.08 8.46 -11.25
C ASN A 85 2.54 7.62 -12.45
N HIS A 86 2.97 6.39 -12.18
CA HIS A 86 3.46 5.46 -13.18
C HIS A 86 2.48 4.30 -13.35
N PHE A 87 1.73 4.31 -14.44
CA PHE A 87 0.80 3.24 -14.76
C PHE A 87 1.50 2.07 -15.44
N LEU A 88 1.28 0.88 -14.92
CA LEU A 88 1.77 -0.39 -15.47
C LEU A 88 0.56 -1.20 -15.96
N PRO A 89 0.43 -1.44 -17.28
CA PRO A 89 -0.66 -2.25 -17.81
C PRO A 89 -0.56 -3.70 -17.33
N GLY A 90 -1.71 -4.37 -17.27
CA GLY A 90 -1.81 -5.75 -16.83
C GLY A 90 -3.22 -6.28 -16.97
N VAL A 91 -3.45 -7.46 -16.41
CA VAL A 91 -4.76 -8.11 -16.36
C VAL A 91 -5.52 -7.71 -15.09
N LEU A 92 -6.68 -8.28 -14.87
CA LEU A 92 -7.54 -8.03 -13.71
C LEU A 92 -7.92 -9.34 -13.02
N HIS A 93 -6.93 -10.02 -12.43
CA HIS A 93 -7.22 -11.14 -11.54
C HIS A 93 -7.89 -10.67 -10.26
N THR A 94 -8.70 -11.54 -9.64
CA THR A 94 -9.23 -11.27 -8.31
C THR A 94 -8.10 -11.23 -7.28
N VAL A 95 -8.21 -10.33 -6.28
CA VAL A 95 -7.27 -10.24 -5.13
C VAL A 95 -7.70 -11.10 -3.93
N ARG A 96 -8.65 -12.03 -4.14
CA ARG A 96 -9.05 -12.98 -3.10
C ARG A 96 -7.89 -13.91 -2.72
N PRO A 97 -7.83 -14.41 -1.46
CA PRO A 97 -6.74 -15.26 -0.99
C PRO A 97 -6.43 -16.48 -1.87
N ILE A 98 -7.45 -17.06 -2.48
CA ILE A 98 -7.30 -18.21 -3.38
C ILE A 98 -6.48 -17.87 -4.65
N ALA A 99 -6.66 -16.67 -5.20
CA ALA A 99 -5.89 -16.23 -6.37
C ALA A 99 -4.44 -15.90 -5.98
N LEU A 100 -4.24 -15.25 -4.82
CA LEU A 100 -2.91 -14.92 -4.29
C LEU A 100 -2.07 -16.17 -4.01
N ALA A 101 -2.70 -17.31 -3.72
CA ALA A 101 -2.01 -18.58 -3.54
C ALA A 101 -1.66 -19.28 -4.88
N SER A 102 -2.27 -18.87 -5.98
CA SER A 102 -2.18 -19.56 -7.28
C SER A 102 -1.36 -18.80 -8.32
N CYS A 103 -1.27 -17.48 -8.22
CA CYS A 103 -0.54 -16.66 -9.18
C CYS A 103 -0.04 -15.34 -8.55
N PRO A 104 1.00 -14.71 -9.11
CA PRO A 104 1.56 -13.47 -8.62
C PRO A 104 0.69 -12.26 -9.03
N VAL A 105 -0.51 -12.16 -8.44
CA VAL A 105 -1.54 -11.19 -8.80
C VAL A 105 -1.02 -9.74 -8.80
N PHE A 106 -0.20 -9.35 -7.82
CA PHE A 106 0.25 -7.96 -7.68
C PHE A 106 1.19 -7.49 -8.81
N THR A 107 1.89 -8.42 -9.47
CA THR A 107 2.76 -8.10 -10.61
C THR A 107 2.08 -8.29 -11.95
N GLN A 108 1.01 -9.11 -12.01
CA GLN A 108 0.25 -9.37 -13.23
C GLN A 108 -0.88 -8.38 -13.46
N ASN A 109 -1.51 -7.91 -12.39
CA ASN A 109 -2.63 -6.97 -12.51
C ASN A 109 -2.16 -5.58 -12.93
N CYS A 110 -3.05 -4.86 -13.63
CA CYS A 110 -2.83 -3.45 -13.89
C CYS A 110 -2.68 -2.71 -12.55
N ARG A 111 -1.73 -1.80 -12.49
CA ARG A 111 -1.38 -1.07 -11.28
C ARG A 111 -0.80 0.28 -11.60
N GLU A 112 -0.83 1.15 -10.62
CA GLU A 112 -0.21 2.46 -10.70
C GLU A 112 0.63 2.67 -9.45
N TYR A 113 1.87 3.13 -9.56
CA TYR A 113 2.69 3.45 -8.41
C TYR A 113 3.14 4.90 -8.42
N THR A 114 3.37 5.42 -7.23
CA THR A 114 3.86 6.79 -7.00
C THR A 114 4.91 6.76 -5.90
N VAL A 115 6.03 7.43 -6.14
CA VAL A 115 7.04 7.67 -5.10
C VAL A 115 6.65 8.90 -4.31
N LEU A 116 6.52 8.72 -3.00
CA LEU A 116 6.17 9.74 -2.02
C LEU A 116 7.43 10.05 -1.20
N ASN A 117 8.00 11.24 -1.36
CA ASN A 117 9.07 11.74 -0.50
C ASN A 117 8.40 12.31 0.75
N THR A 118 8.22 11.46 1.76
CA THR A 118 7.53 11.80 3.01
C THR A 118 8.44 12.54 3.97
N GLU A 119 7.87 13.39 4.83
CA GLU A 119 8.63 14.17 5.80
C GLU A 119 9.20 13.32 6.95
N HIS A 120 8.48 12.26 7.38
CA HIS A 120 8.83 11.51 8.59
C HIS A 120 9.27 10.07 8.33
N PHE A 121 8.93 9.47 7.18
CA PHE A 121 9.18 8.05 6.90
C PHE A 121 10.16 7.80 5.75
N GLY A 122 10.78 8.89 5.21
CA GLY A 122 11.64 8.79 4.03
C GLY A 122 10.84 8.50 2.76
N PRO A 123 11.49 8.02 1.68
CA PRO A 123 10.80 7.62 0.47
C PRO A 123 9.88 6.43 0.72
N VAL A 124 8.61 6.58 0.37
CA VAL A 124 7.60 5.51 0.40
C VAL A 124 7.04 5.34 -1.00
N THR A 125 7.00 4.12 -1.53
CA THR A 125 6.25 3.87 -2.77
C THR A 125 4.87 3.34 -2.43
N GLN A 126 3.85 4.08 -2.84
CA GLN A 126 2.45 3.65 -2.77
C GLN A 126 2.04 3.09 -4.12
N ILE A 127 1.43 1.89 -4.11
CA ILE A 127 1.03 1.16 -5.30
C ILE A 127 -0.45 0.83 -5.18
N GLU A 128 -1.24 1.26 -6.14
CA GLU A 128 -2.64 0.89 -6.30
C GLU A 128 -2.74 -0.25 -7.31
N VAL A 129 -3.31 -1.39 -6.91
CA VAL A 129 -3.48 -2.57 -7.77
C VAL A 129 -4.96 -2.77 -8.07
N GLY A 130 -5.30 -2.75 -9.35
CA GLY A 130 -6.64 -3.09 -9.83
C GLY A 130 -6.93 -4.58 -9.72
N ALA A 131 -8.22 -4.94 -9.64
CA ALA A 131 -8.66 -6.33 -9.59
C ALA A 131 -9.90 -6.58 -10.44
N LEU A 132 -10.36 -7.82 -10.49
CA LEU A 132 -11.56 -8.24 -11.23
C LEU A 132 -12.75 -7.34 -10.88
N LEU A 133 -13.39 -6.77 -11.90
CA LEU A 133 -14.46 -5.77 -11.86
C LEU A 133 -14.02 -4.36 -11.47
N VAL A 134 -12.72 -4.11 -11.21
CA VAL A 134 -12.17 -2.79 -10.84
C VAL A 134 -10.89 -2.50 -11.61
N GLY A 135 -11.03 -2.20 -12.85
CA GLY A 135 -9.89 -1.86 -13.70
C GLY A 135 -9.47 -0.40 -13.64
N ARG A 136 -10.21 0.49 -12.98
CA ARG A 136 -9.92 1.91 -13.01
C ARG A 136 -9.42 2.44 -11.68
N ILE A 137 -8.12 2.68 -11.64
CA ILE A 137 -7.42 3.47 -10.63
C ILE A 137 -7.56 4.93 -11.05
N GLN A 138 -7.95 5.80 -10.13
CA GLN A 138 -8.06 7.23 -10.39
C GLN A 138 -7.31 8.01 -9.31
N ASN A 139 -6.07 8.39 -9.62
CA ASN A 139 -5.30 9.34 -8.83
C ASN A 139 -5.68 10.79 -9.20
N HIS A 140 -5.80 11.69 -8.21
CA HIS A 140 -6.30 13.05 -8.44
C HIS A 140 -5.26 14.02 -8.95
N GLN A 141 -3.99 13.78 -8.62
CA GLN A 141 -2.90 14.73 -8.89
C GLN A 141 -1.70 14.06 -9.56
N GLY A 142 -1.00 14.78 -10.43
CA GLY A 142 0.35 14.48 -10.87
C GLY A 142 1.40 14.81 -9.79
N ALA A 143 2.63 15.14 -10.18
CA ALA A 143 3.68 15.57 -9.26
C ALA A 143 3.27 16.82 -8.46
N GLY A 144 3.67 16.90 -7.19
CA GLY A 144 3.34 18.03 -6.33
C GLY A 144 3.45 17.72 -4.83
N VAL A 145 3.03 18.66 -4.01
CA VAL A 145 2.99 18.51 -2.55
C VAL A 145 1.67 17.90 -2.11
N PHE A 146 1.69 17.18 -1.00
CA PHE A 146 0.51 16.57 -0.41
C PHE A 146 0.49 16.70 1.12
N GLN A 147 -0.69 16.56 1.70
CA GLN A 147 -0.90 16.62 3.14
C GLN A 147 -1.36 15.27 3.68
N LYS A 148 -1.00 15.00 4.92
CA LYS A 148 -1.45 13.80 5.66
C LYS A 148 -2.96 13.74 5.70
N GLY A 149 -3.52 12.57 5.34
CA GLY A 149 -4.97 12.37 5.26
C GLY A 149 -5.66 12.97 4.03
N GLN A 150 -4.95 13.77 3.21
CA GLN A 150 -5.50 14.25 1.94
C GLN A 150 -5.79 13.08 1.01
N GLU A 151 -6.95 13.09 0.37
CA GLU A 151 -7.33 12.05 -0.60
C GLU A 151 -6.35 12.03 -1.80
N LYS A 152 -5.69 10.90 -2.01
CA LYS A 152 -4.82 10.66 -3.16
C LYS A 152 -5.62 10.22 -4.38
N GLY A 153 -6.63 9.37 -4.15
CA GLY A 153 -7.42 8.81 -5.24
C GLY A 153 -8.48 7.81 -4.77
N LEU A 154 -9.04 7.12 -5.75
CA LEU A 154 -10.07 6.09 -5.52
C LEU A 154 -10.00 4.98 -6.56
N PHE A 155 -10.56 3.85 -6.17
CA PHE A 155 -10.90 2.77 -7.09
C PHE A 155 -12.36 2.88 -7.51
N LEU A 156 -12.62 2.77 -8.80
CA LEU A 156 -13.99 2.73 -9.34
C LEU A 156 -14.44 1.28 -9.44
N TYR A 157 -15.31 0.86 -8.51
CA TYR A 157 -15.98 -0.46 -8.37
C TYR A 157 -15.08 -1.65 -7.96
N GLY A 158 -15.56 -2.48 -6.99
CA GLY A 158 -15.15 -3.84 -6.61
C GLY A 158 -13.88 -3.95 -5.74
N GLY A 159 -13.29 -5.15 -5.61
CA GLY A 159 -12.09 -5.40 -4.79
C GLY A 159 -10.82 -4.81 -5.38
N SER A 160 -9.90 -4.36 -4.55
CA SER A 160 -8.65 -3.71 -4.93
C SER A 160 -7.60 -3.87 -3.83
N THR A 161 -6.37 -3.45 -4.09
CA THR A 161 -5.30 -3.51 -3.10
C THR A 161 -4.44 -2.25 -3.17
N VAL A 162 -4.07 -1.73 -2.00
CA VAL A 162 -3.02 -0.72 -1.87
C VAL A 162 -1.80 -1.38 -1.23
N LEU A 163 -0.61 -1.13 -1.77
CA LEU A 163 0.64 -1.54 -1.15
C LEU A 163 1.45 -0.29 -0.76
N LEU A 164 2.13 -0.37 0.38
CA LEU A 164 3.16 0.59 0.77
C LEU A 164 4.50 -0.13 0.89
N LEU A 165 5.51 0.35 0.18
CA LEU A 165 6.90 -0.08 0.34
C LEU A 165 7.62 0.96 1.20
N LEU A 166 8.21 0.50 2.30
CA LEU A 166 8.95 1.30 3.27
C LEU A 166 10.41 0.85 3.31
N GLU A 167 11.33 1.80 3.38
CA GLU A 167 12.75 1.54 3.61
C GLU A 167 12.97 0.86 4.97
N PRO A 168 14.10 0.16 5.15
CA PRO A 168 14.45 -0.42 6.46
C PRO A 168 14.61 0.67 7.53
N ASN A 169 14.23 0.33 8.76
CA ASN A 169 14.42 1.17 9.96
C ASN A 169 13.72 2.55 9.90
N ARG A 170 12.60 2.65 9.18
CA ARG A 170 11.80 3.89 9.14
C ARG A 170 10.60 3.87 10.05
N VAL A 171 10.04 2.69 10.32
CA VAL A 171 8.77 2.55 11.04
C VAL A 171 8.86 1.42 12.05
N ARG A 172 8.40 1.69 13.27
CA ARG A 172 8.06 0.69 14.28
C ARG A 172 6.55 0.50 14.28
N LEU A 173 6.09 -0.61 13.73
CA LEU A 173 4.66 -0.96 13.73
C LEU A 173 4.18 -1.26 15.15
N LEU A 174 2.86 -1.08 15.36
CA LEU A 174 2.21 -1.44 16.63
C LEU A 174 2.39 -2.93 16.92
N PRO A 175 2.70 -3.32 18.18
CA PRO A 175 2.98 -4.73 18.54
C PRO A 175 1.85 -5.69 18.18
N GLU A 176 0.60 -5.26 18.33
CA GLU A 176 -0.58 -6.07 18.00
C GLU A 176 -0.67 -6.36 16.48
N LEU A 177 -0.29 -5.42 15.62
CA LEU A 177 -0.26 -5.63 14.18
C LEU A 177 0.84 -6.63 13.80
N LEU A 178 2.02 -6.51 14.42
CA LEU A 178 3.12 -7.44 14.20
C LEU A 178 2.77 -8.85 14.65
N ALA A 179 2.15 -9.01 15.81
CA ALA A 179 1.75 -10.32 16.34
C ALA A 179 0.75 -11.04 15.41
N GLN A 180 -0.24 -10.32 14.90
CA GLN A 180 -1.22 -10.88 13.95
C GLN A 180 -0.58 -11.24 12.60
N CYS A 181 0.30 -10.38 12.09
CA CYS A 181 1.04 -10.67 10.86
C CYS A 181 1.95 -11.90 10.99
N GLN A 182 2.64 -12.06 12.12
CA GLN A 182 3.46 -13.25 12.40
C GLN A 182 2.61 -14.52 12.48
N ALA A 183 1.37 -14.43 12.94
CA ALA A 183 0.38 -15.52 12.93
C ALA A 183 -0.20 -15.78 11.52
N GLY A 184 0.21 -15.05 10.49
CA GLY A 184 -0.32 -15.16 9.13
C GLY A 184 -1.75 -14.64 8.97
N GLN A 185 -2.22 -13.81 9.90
CA GLN A 185 -3.59 -13.27 9.92
C GLN A 185 -3.63 -11.88 9.32
N GLU A 186 -4.70 -11.58 8.57
CA GLU A 186 -5.00 -10.23 8.11
C GLU A 186 -5.71 -9.46 9.23
N THR A 187 -5.34 -8.18 9.42
CA THR A 187 -5.93 -7.29 10.43
C THR A 187 -6.83 -6.26 9.78
N SER A 188 -8.06 -6.13 10.24
CA SER A 188 -8.94 -5.05 9.78
C SER A 188 -8.43 -3.70 10.26
N VAL A 189 -8.24 -2.78 9.33
CA VAL A 189 -7.82 -1.40 9.58
C VAL A 189 -8.74 -0.42 8.88
N ARG A 190 -8.77 0.81 9.40
CA ARG A 190 -9.54 1.90 8.80
C ARG A 190 -8.62 3.02 8.35
N GLN A 191 -8.98 3.70 7.27
CA GLN A 191 -8.29 4.88 6.80
C GLN A 191 -8.10 5.89 7.95
N GLY A 192 -6.89 6.43 8.09
CA GLY A 192 -6.53 7.36 9.17
C GLY A 192 -6.11 6.70 10.49
N GLN A 193 -6.34 5.41 10.68
CA GLN A 193 -5.92 4.67 11.87
C GLN A 193 -4.40 4.56 11.95
N THR A 194 -3.84 4.74 13.14
CA THR A 194 -2.40 4.55 13.39
C THR A 194 -1.98 3.10 13.20
N LEU A 195 -0.91 2.88 12.46
CA LEU A 195 -0.29 1.58 12.22
C LEU A 195 1.04 1.41 12.95
N GLY A 196 1.71 2.50 13.26
CA GLY A 196 3.02 2.53 13.89
C GLY A 196 3.55 3.96 14.00
N TYR A 197 4.82 4.08 14.34
CA TYR A 197 5.48 5.36 14.54
C TYR A 197 6.85 5.38 13.86
N ALA A 198 7.30 6.57 13.48
CA ALA A 198 8.66 6.79 12.98
C ALA A 198 9.72 6.36 14.02
N ILE A 199 10.87 5.89 13.55
CA ILE A 199 12.00 5.46 14.39
C ILE A 199 13.03 6.60 14.47
#